data_46a9fc85077a177a7e26875c8cf9299c
#
_entry.id   46a9fc85077a177a7e26875c8cf9299c
#
_cell.length_a   1.000
_cell.length_b   1.000
_cell.length_c   1.000
_cell.angle_alpha   90.00
_cell.angle_beta   90.00
_cell.angle_gamma   90.00
#
_symmetry.space_group_name_H-M   'P 1'
#
loop_
_entity.id
_entity.type
_entity.pdbx_description
1 polymer ?
#
loop_
_entity_poly.entity_id
_entity_poly.type
_entity_poly.pdbx_seq_one_letter_code
_entity_poly.pdbx_strand_id
1 'polypeptide(L)'
;MEGKMRKLAAFAIAVSMVAAACGGGTPGGGGAASPTGDQSALAPGKDVKPAANITWWHAMSGINGEALNKIVNNFNASQSAIKVTTVFQGTYDDLLSKLNTALASNAAPALVQVYDIGQRYMYDSGQVVPMQAFIDRDKFSTADFEAAVINYYKYQDKLQSMPFNASSSIFYYNKDAFTEVGLDPAKPPVTFTEITDAAKKLTKKDASGNTVRYGFGPSIYGWFFEQLLATSGALYADNGNGRDDRATKVVYNNAAGKAILDWWKAGIDGGYFYNPGQDNAGATTAFQSGKTAMYLESSAALRGNINTAKFQVGTGLFARPDNKPANGGNIIGGASLYIMKSRPAEEQQAAWEFVKYAMTPAVQAQWQSDTGYYAVVKTAYNEAPAKEWATKYPQFQTPVDQIRNSPQNRMTNGAVLGVFAQARARTQKMIESVLLGQATSQQALDAAAAEVNDAIDKYNKANK
;
A
#
# COMPACT_ATOMS: atom_id res chain seq x y z
N MET A 1 -52.85 -38.59 -19.56
CA MET A 1 -52.91 -39.26 -18.27
C MET A 1 -52.23 -38.30 -17.31
N GLU A 2 -53.00 -37.46 -16.72
CA GLU A 2 -53.30 -37.35 -15.28
C GLU A 2 -52.03 -37.15 -14.45
N GLY A 3 -51.74 -36.02 -13.86
CA GLY A 3 -52.58 -35.14 -13.04
C GLY A 3 -52.24 -35.35 -11.58
N LYS A 4 -51.60 -34.38 -10.92
CA LYS A 4 -51.89 -34.09 -9.51
C LYS A 4 -51.23 -32.77 -9.05
N MET A 5 -52.05 -31.72 -8.99
CA MET A 5 -51.82 -30.52 -8.19
C MET A 5 -51.73 -30.88 -6.71
N ARG A 6 -50.82 -30.30 -5.95
CA ARG A 6 -50.90 -30.21 -4.51
C ARG A 6 -50.79 -28.74 -4.05
N LYS A 7 -51.78 -28.41 -3.26
CA LYS A 7 -52.24 -27.12 -2.75
C LYS A 7 -51.22 -26.47 -1.80
N LEU A 8 -51.00 -25.16 -1.98
CA LEU A 8 -50.41 -24.27 -0.98
C LEU A 8 -51.43 -24.10 0.19
N ALA A 9 -50.95 -24.26 1.41
CA ALA A 9 -51.62 -23.82 2.64
C ALA A 9 -50.95 -22.53 3.12
N ALA A 10 -51.73 -21.45 3.13
CA ALA A 10 -51.34 -20.17 3.71
C ALA A 10 -51.55 -20.23 5.23
N PHE A 11 -50.52 -19.90 6.00
CA PHE A 11 -50.63 -19.67 7.43
C PHE A 11 -50.62 -18.17 7.68
N ALA A 12 -51.74 -17.63 8.12
CA ALA A 12 -51.85 -16.26 8.60
C ALA A 12 -51.52 -16.24 10.09
N ILE A 13 -50.50 -15.44 10.47
CA ILE A 13 -50.21 -15.13 11.87
C ILE A 13 -50.70 -13.72 12.16
N ALA A 14 -51.65 -13.64 13.09
CA ALA A 14 -52.19 -12.40 13.61
C ALA A 14 -51.17 -11.69 14.50
N VAL A 15 -50.92 -10.41 14.22
CA VAL A 15 -50.12 -9.52 15.08
C VAL A 15 -51.07 -8.76 15.99
N SER A 16 -50.94 -8.97 17.29
CA SER A 16 -51.63 -8.19 18.32
C SER A 16 -50.89 -6.88 18.58
N MET A 17 -51.56 -5.75 18.30
CA MET A 17 -51.09 -4.41 18.70
C MET A 17 -51.36 -4.20 20.19
N VAL A 18 -50.31 -3.85 20.93
CA VAL A 18 -50.44 -3.18 22.22
C VAL A 18 -49.97 -1.73 22.02
N ALA A 19 -50.91 -0.82 22.09
CA ALA A 19 -50.64 0.62 22.14
C ALA A 19 -50.33 1.01 23.59
N ALA A 20 -49.17 1.63 23.79
CA ALA A 20 -48.91 2.47 24.97
C ALA A 20 -48.40 3.84 24.51
N ALA A 21 -49.11 4.86 24.92
CA ALA A 21 -48.91 6.25 24.47
C ALA A 21 -47.94 7.01 25.37
N CYS A 22 -47.44 8.12 24.79
CA CYS A 22 -46.96 9.36 25.41
C CYS A 22 -45.49 9.46 25.80
N GLY A 23 -44.81 10.34 25.05
CA GLY A 23 -43.60 11.00 25.43
C GLY A 23 -42.93 11.64 24.21
N GLY A 24 -43.30 12.90 23.90
CA GLY A 24 -42.72 13.66 22.81
C GLY A 24 -41.23 13.94 23.02
N GLY A 25 -40.43 13.56 22.06
CA GLY A 25 -39.04 13.95 21.90
C GLY A 25 -38.73 14.05 20.42
N THR A 26 -38.37 15.22 19.95
CA THR A 26 -37.89 15.52 18.60
C THR A 26 -36.78 14.56 18.19
N PRO A 27 -36.75 13.99 16.97
CA PRO A 27 -35.62 13.23 16.49
C PRO A 27 -34.54 14.24 16.08
N GLY A 28 -33.59 14.47 16.97
CA GLY A 28 -32.31 15.06 16.62
C GLY A 28 -31.55 14.09 15.74
N GLY A 29 -31.10 14.54 14.56
CA GLY A 29 -30.26 13.76 13.66
C GLY A 29 -29.00 13.30 14.39
N GLY A 30 -28.94 12.01 14.63
CA GLY A 30 -27.74 11.36 15.15
C GLY A 30 -26.69 11.25 14.05
N GLY A 31 -25.94 12.32 13.82
CA GLY A 31 -24.62 12.20 13.23
C GLY A 31 -23.80 11.31 14.15
N ALA A 32 -23.26 10.20 13.64
CA ALA A 32 -22.36 9.35 14.39
C ALA A 32 -21.16 10.18 14.83
N ALA A 33 -21.14 10.59 16.11
CA ALA A 33 -20.01 11.27 16.70
C ALA A 33 -18.81 10.37 16.58
N SER A 34 -17.77 10.83 15.85
CA SER A 34 -16.47 10.17 15.83
C SER A 34 -16.02 9.97 17.28
N PRO A 35 -15.67 8.75 17.69
CA PRO A 35 -15.19 8.50 19.03
C PRO A 35 -13.82 9.14 19.19
N THR A 36 -13.76 10.37 19.68
CA THR A 36 -12.54 11.11 19.97
C THR A 36 -11.90 10.67 21.30
N GLY A 37 -12.49 9.71 21.99
CA GLY A 37 -12.07 9.22 23.29
C GLY A 37 -11.14 8.00 23.30
N ASP A 38 -10.76 7.56 24.49
CA ASP A 38 -10.05 6.33 24.78
C ASP A 38 -10.82 5.11 24.22
N GLN A 39 -10.13 4.26 23.44
CA GLN A 39 -10.71 3.07 22.81
C GLN A 39 -10.35 1.76 23.55
N SER A 40 -9.68 1.82 24.69
CA SER A 40 -9.19 0.64 25.43
C SER A 40 -10.24 -0.44 25.66
N ALA A 41 -11.52 -0.05 25.81
CA ALA A 41 -12.64 -0.98 26.01
C ALA A 41 -12.94 -1.87 24.78
N LEU A 42 -12.41 -1.55 23.60
CA LEU A 42 -12.55 -2.37 22.41
C LEU A 42 -11.52 -3.51 22.31
N ALA A 43 -10.43 -3.42 23.07
CA ALA A 43 -9.43 -4.48 23.20
C ALA A 43 -9.83 -5.48 24.28
N PRO A 44 -9.32 -6.73 24.25
CA PRO A 44 -9.44 -7.65 25.37
C PRO A 44 -8.94 -7.06 26.69
N GLY A 45 -9.50 -7.50 27.81
CA GLY A 45 -9.02 -7.09 29.13
C GLY A 45 -7.53 -7.42 29.33
N LYS A 46 -6.84 -6.66 30.21
CA LYS A 46 -5.40 -6.89 30.49
C LYS A 46 -5.11 -8.26 31.09
N ASP A 47 -6.09 -8.85 31.76
CA ASP A 47 -5.96 -10.15 32.44
C ASP A 47 -6.16 -11.35 31.49
N VAL A 48 -6.52 -11.09 30.24
CA VAL A 48 -6.70 -12.14 29.24
C VAL A 48 -5.33 -12.74 28.91
N LYS A 49 -5.17 -14.02 29.21
CA LYS A 49 -3.98 -14.78 28.86
C LYS A 49 -3.92 -14.98 27.33
N PRO A 50 -2.76 -14.79 26.69
CA PRO A 50 -2.64 -15.02 25.26
C PRO A 50 -2.86 -16.50 24.91
N ALA A 51 -3.48 -16.78 23.77
CA ALA A 51 -3.57 -18.11 23.21
C ALA A 51 -2.17 -18.65 22.88
N ALA A 52 -1.98 -19.97 23.08
CA ALA A 52 -0.71 -20.62 22.81
C ALA A 52 -0.35 -20.69 21.32
N ASN A 53 -1.31 -20.58 20.42
CA ASN A 53 -1.07 -20.64 18.98
C ASN A 53 -1.96 -19.63 18.26
N ILE A 54 -1.37 -18.91 17.28
CA ILE A 54 -2.07 -18.04 16.35
C ILE A 54 -1.57 -18.22 14.93
N THR A 55 -2.42 -17.87 13.97
CA THR A 55 -2.08 -17.85 12.55
C THR A 55 -1.99 -16.41 12.04
N TRP A 56 -0.95 -16.14 11.24
CA TRP A 56 -0.76 -14.86 10.54
C TRP A 56 -0.78 -15.08 9.02
N TRP A 57 -1.73 -14.44 8.31
CA TRP A 57 -1.78 -14.43 6.85
C TRP A 57 -0.98 -13.25 6.30
N HIS A 58 -0.13 -13.53 5.31
CA HIS A 58 0.74 -12.54 4.69
C HIS A 58 0.90 -12.75 3.17
N ALA A 59 1.40 -11.71 2.48
CA ALA A 59 1.67 -11.70 1.04
C ALA A 59 3.17 -11.52 0.71
N MET A 60 4.07 -11.82 1.66
CA MET A 60 5.51 -11.69 1.46
C MET A 60 6.06 -12.94 0.80
N SER A 61 6.77 -12.79 -0.31
CA SER A 61 7.44 -13.84 -1.06
C SER A 61 8.93 -13.58 -1.23
N GLY A 62 9.69 -14.55 -1.73
CA GLY A 62 11.13 -14.44 -1.96
C GLY A 62 11.88 -13.97 -0.73
N ILE A 63 12.86 -13.09 -0.93
CA ILE A 63 13.71 -12.57 0.16
C ILE A 63 12.91 -11.89 1.28
N ASN A 64 11.81 -11.20 0.95
CA ASN A 64 10.94 -10.56 1.93
C ASN A 64 10.15 -11.59 2.75
N GLY A 65 9.76 -12.71 2.13
CA GLY A 65 9.15 -13.85 2.82
C GLY A 65 10.12 -14.55 3.77
N GLU A 66 11.37 -14.73 3.34
CA GLU A 66 12.45 -15.28 4.20
C GLU A 66 12.70 -14.39 5.42
N ALA A 67 12.78 -13.07 5.20
CA ALA A 67 12.96 -12.09 6.28
C ALA A 67 11.78 -12.10 7.26
N LEU A 68 10.53 -12.21 6.76
CA LEU A 68 9.34 -12.33 7.60
C LEU A 68 9.37 -13.61 8.45
N ASN A 69 9.70 -14.75 7.83
CA ASN A 69 9.80 -16.01 8.54
C ASN A 69 10.92 -15.99 9.60
N LYS A 70 12.03 -15.29 9.36
CA LYS A 70 13.10 -15.09 10.33
C LYS A 70 12.60 -14.34 11.57
N ILE A 71 11.80 -13.26 11.40
CA ILE A 71 11.18 -12.52 12.52
C ILE A 71 10.30 -13.45 13.34
N VAL A 72 9.43 -14.24 12.68
CA VAL A 72 8.52 -15.16 13.37
C VAL A 72 9.27 -16.27 14.09
N ASN A 73 10.29 -16.86 13.46
CA ASN A 73 11.12 -17.89 14.09
C ASN A 73 11.86 -17.35 15.33
N ASN A 74 12.39 -16.12 15.25
CA ASN A 74 13.04 -15.46 16.38
C ASN A 74 12.05 -15.19 17.53
N PHE A 75 10.82 -14.72 17.22
CA PHE A 75 9.78 -14.59 18.23
C PHE A 75 9.45 -15.93 18.88
N ASN A 76 9.20 -16.96 18.11
CA ASN A 76 8.87 -18.29 18.60
C ASN A 76 10.01 -18.91 19.44
N ALA A 77 11.27 -18.60 19.13
CA ALA A 77 12.43 -19.07 19.88
C ALA A 77 12.70 -18.25 21.16
N SER A 78 12.28 -17.01 21.23
CA SER A 78 12.55 -16.12 22.37
C SER A 78 11.66 -16.37 23.59
N GLN A 79 10.58 -17.13 23.44
CA GLN A 79 9.60 -17.42 24.46
C GLN A 79 8.83 -18.72 24.12
N SER A 80 8.12 -19.33 25.08
CA SER A 80 7.40 -20.59 24.92
C SER A 80 5.87 -20.47 25.05
N ALA A 81 5.35 -19.28 25.35
CA ALA A 81 3.93 -19.07 25.65
C ALA A 81 3.07 -18.98 24.40
N ILE A 82 3.61 -18.42 23.30
CA ILE A 82 2.88 -18.13 22.07
C ILE A 82 3.66 -18.66 20.87
N LYS A 83 3.00 -19.43 20.03
CA LYS A 83 3.54 -19.84 18.71
C LYS A 83 2.78 -19.13 17.60
N VAL A 84 3.48 -18.36 16.78
CA VAL A 84 2.96 -17.75 15.55
C VAL A 84 3.28 -18.66 14.37
N THR A 85 2.26 -19.00 13.58
CA THR A 85 2.40 -19.74 12.31
C THR A 85 2.03 -18.82 11.14
N THR A 86 2.95 -18.67 10.19
CA THR A 86 2.73 -17.86 8.98
C THR A 86 2.05 -18.67 7.90
N VAL A 87 1.15 -18.03 7.13
CA VAL A 87 0.53 -18.63 5.94
C VAL A 87 0.60 -17.63 4.79
N PHE A 88 1.41 -17.96 3.80
CA PHE A 88 1.52 -17.18 2.56
C PHE A 88 0.24 -17.31 1.74
N GLN A 89 -0.33 -16.19 1.32
CA GLN A 89 -1.62 -16.14 0.62
C GLN A 89 -1.54 -15.76 -0.85
N GLY A 90 -0.34 -15.58 -1.40
CA GLY A 90 -0.13 -15.07 -2.76
C GLY A 90 0.17 -13.56 -2.77
N THR A 91 -0.27 -12.88 -3.81
CA THR A 91 -0.15 -11.42 -3.90
C THR A 91 -1.03 -10.71 -2.85
N TYR A 92 -0.87 -9.40 -2.72
CA TYR A 92 -1.76 -8.60 -1.86
C TYR A 92 -3.23 -8.69 -2.28
N ASP A 93 -3.50 -8.72 -3.60
CA ASP A 93 -4.85 -8.85 -4.14
C ASP A 93 -5.43 -10.25 -3.86
N ASP A 94 -4.61 -11.32 -3.98
CA ASP A 94 -5.01 -12.68 -3.62
C ASP A 94 -5.35 -12.77 -2.12
N LEU A 95 -4.49 -12.18 -1.26
CA LEU A 95 -4.73 -12.16 0.18
C LEU A 95 -6.03 -11.44 0.52
N LEU A 96 -6.26 -10.23 -0.04
CA LEU A 96 -7.48 -9.47 0.22
C LEU A 96 -8.73 -10.22 -0.26
N SER A 97 -8.67 -10.86 -1.42
CA SER A 97 -9.77 -11.68 -1.96
C SER A 97 -10.09 -12.87 -1.05
N LYS A 98 -9.06 -13.61 -0.60
CA LYS A 98 -9.21 -14.73 0.34
C LYS A 98 -9.70 -14.26 1.70
N LEU A 99 -9.22 -13.10 2.17
CA LEU A 99 -9.68 -12.50 3.42
C LEU A 99 -11.18 -12.17 3.35
N ASN A 100 -11.65 -11.58 2.25
CA ASN A 100 -13.07 -11.28 2.07
C ASN A 100 -13.95 -12.55 2.21
N THR A 101 -13.51 -13.64 1.61
CA THR A 101 -14.20 -14.96 1.72
C THR A 101 -14.14 -15.48 3.15
N ALA A 102 -13.01 -15.37 3.82
CA ALA A 102 -12.82 -15.82 5.19
C ALA A 102 -13.64 -15.00 6.19
N LEU A 103 -13.78 -13.68 5.97
CA LEU A 103 -14.64 -12.82 6.78
C LEU A 103 -16.11 -13.24 6.67
N ALA A 104 -16.59 -13.51 5.46
CA ALA A 104 -17.98 -13.96 5.24
C ALA A 104 -18.28 -15.30 5.91
N SER A 105 -17.29 -16.17 6.06
CA SER A 105 -17.42 -17.50 6.70
C SER A 105 -16.94 -17.55 8.16
N ASN A 106 -16.58 -16.42 8.75
CA ASN A 106 -15.99 -16.30 10.10
C ASN A 106 -14.74 -17.18 10.32
N ALA A 107 -13.94 -17.36 9.23
CA ALA A 107 -12.74 -18.19 9.20
C ALA A 107 -11.43 -17.37 9.08
N ALA A 108 -11.47 -16.06 9.30
CA ALA A 108 -10.29 -15.22 9.26
C ALA A 108 -9.28 -15.61 10.36
N PRO A 109 -7.95 -15.52 10.11
CA PRO A 109 -6.92 -15.81 11.13
C PRO A 109 -6.87 -14.70 12.20
N ALA A 110 -6.09 -14.89 13.25
CA ALA A 110 -5.95 -13.88 14.31
C ALA A 110 -5.27 -12.60 13.84
N LEU A 111 -4.26 -12.74 12.96
CA LEU A 111 -3.46 -11.64 12.44
C LEU A 111 -3.43 -11.69 10.90
N VAL A 112 -3.64 -10.54 10.28
CA VAL A 112 -3.62 -10.41 8.81
C VAL A 112 -2.79 -9.21 8.40
N GLN A 113 -1.94 -9.39 7.38
CA GLN A 113 -1.30 -8.31 6.67
C GLN A 113 -2.23 -7.81 5.56
N VAL A 114 -2.58 -6.53 5.56
CA VAL A 114 -3.34 -5.93 4.47
C VAL A 114 -2.56 -4.74 3.92
N TYR A 115 -2.47 -4.67 2.58
CA TYR A 115 -1.74 -3.62 1.90
C TYR A 115 -2.45 -2.26 2.00
N ASP A 116 -1.72 -1.20 1.64
CA ASP A 116 -2.09 0.21 1.81
C ASP A 116 -3.51 0.55 1.36
N ILE A 117 -3.96 0.09 0.20
CA ILE A 117 -5.28 0.42 -0.36
C ILE A 117 -6.44 -0.36 0.24
N GLY A 118 -6.17 -1.40 1.04
CA GLY A 118 -7.21 -2.14 1.78
C GLY A 118 -7.71 -1.44 3.04
N GLN A 119 -7.06 -0.35 3.46
CA GLN A 119 -7.29 0.31 4.75
C GLN A 119 -8.75 0.71 4.98
N ARG A 120 -9.37 1.40 4.03
CA ARG A 120 -10.76 1.86 4.17
C ARG A 120 -11.75 0.71 4.20
N TYR A 121 -11.56 -0.28 3.35
CA TYR A 121 -12.38 -1.49 3.34
C TYR A 121 -12.32 -2.21 4.69
N MET A 122 -11.13 -2.39 5.27
CA MET A 122 -10.97 -3.03 6.58
C MET A 122 -11.66 -2.25 7.70
N TYR A 123 -11.56 -0.93 7.67
CA TYR A 123 -12.24 -0.07 8.63
C TYR A 123 -13.76 -0.19 8.53
N ASP A 124 -14.33 -0.02 7.33
CA ASP A 124 -15.78 -0.07 7.11
C ASP A 124 -16.37 -1.47 7.34
N SER A 125 -15.57 -2.53 7.23
CA SER A 125 -16.02 -3.90 7.49
C SER A 125 -16.46 -4.14 8.94
N GLY A 126 -15.98 -3.33 9.90
CA GLY A 126 -16.21 -3.54 11.32
C GLY A 126 -15.63 -4.84 11.90
N GLN A 127 -14.80 -5.54 11.12
CA GLN A 127 -14.24 -6.86 11.46
C GLN A 127 -12.87 -6.83 12.12
N VAL A 128 -12.35 -5.64 12.42
CA VAL A 128 -11.05 -5.46 13.06
C VAL A 128 -11.19 -4.89 14.46
N VAL A 129 -10.29 -5.25 15.35
CA VAL A 129 -10.07 -4.50 16.59
C VAL A 129 -9.13 -3.34 16.24
N PRO A 130 -9.55 -2.08 16.40
CA PRO A 130 -8.66 -0.95 16.13
C PRO A 130 -7.36 -1.11 16.92
N MET A 131 -6.22 -0.94 16.26
CA MET A 131 -4.92 -1.04 16.94
C MET A 131 -4.79 0.01 18.03
N GLN A 132 -5.48 1.16 17.88
CA GLN A 132 -5.59 2.19 18.90
C GLN A 132 -6.13 1.65 20.23
N ALA A 133 -7.03 0.66 20.21
CA ALA A 133 -7.59 0.07 21.41
C ALA A 133 -6.53 -0.60 22.31
N PHE A 134 -5.62 -1.35 21.69
CA PHE A 134 -4.49 -1.96 22.40
C PHE A 134 -3.47 -0.91 22.86
N ILE A 135 -3.21 0.10 22.03
CA ILE A 135 -2.30 1.21 22.34
C ILE A 135 -2.81 1.97 23.57
N ASP A 136 -4.11 2.32 23.60
CA ASP A 136 -4.72 3.06 24.72
C ASP A 136 -4.73 2.21 26.00
N ARG A 137 -5.09 0.92 25.87
CA ARG A 137 -5.14 -0.03 26.99
C ARG A 137 -3.78 -0.20 27.65
N ASP A 138 -2.73 -0.42 26.86
CA ASP A 138 -1.38 -0.74 27.36
C ASP A 138 -0.50 0.51 27.51
N LYS A 139 -1.00 1.68 27.08
CA LYS A 139 -0.23 2.92 26.99
C LYS A 139 1.04 2.73 26.16
N PHE A 140 0.90 1.98 25.05
CA PHE A 140 2.01 1.71 24.15
C PHE A 140 2.41 3.00 23.42
N SER A 141 3.69 3.39 23.55
CA SER A 141 4.18 4.63 22.96
C SER A 141 4.40 4.49 21.45
N THR A 142 3.79 5.36 20.67
CA THR A 142 4.04 5.51 19.24
C THR A 142 4.88 6.75 18.89
N ALA A 143 5.43 7.44 19.90
CA ALA A 143 6.20 8.68 19.73
C ALA A 143 7.47 8.50 18.90
N ASP A 144 8.04 7.29 18.91
CA ASP A 144 9.22 6.94 18.15
C ASP A 144 8.92 6.46 16.71
N PHE A 145 7.65 6.42 16.30
CA PHE A 145 7.30 6.00 14.94
C PHE A 145 7.57 7.13 13.94
N GLU A 146 7.91 6.76 12.71
CA GLU A 146 8.03 7.69 11.59
C GLU A 146 6.68 8.37 11.32
N ALA A 147 6.66 9.70 11.41
CA ALA A 147 5.43 10.48 11.36
C ALA A 147 4.62 10.24 10.07
N ALA A 148 5.30 10.22 8.91
CA ALA A 148 4.66 9.97 7.64
C ALA A 148 4.00 8.58 7.58
N VAL A 149 4.65 7.58 8.17
CA VAL A 149 4.16 6.20 8.20
C VAL A 149 2.92 6.09 9.10
N ILE A 150 3.01 6.58 10.33
CA ILE A 150 1.88 6.46 11.27
C ILE A 150 0.67 7.29 10.81
N ASN A 151 0.89 8.49 10.24
CA ASN A 151 -0.19 9.35 9.76
C ASN A 151 -0.93 8.74 8.55
N TYR A 152 -0.24 7.97 7.73
CA TYR A 152 -0.87 7.25 6.61
C TYR A 152 -1.91 6.25 7.10
N TYR A 153 -1.62 5.49 8.17
CA TYR A 153 -2.50 4.44 8.70
C TYR A 153 -3.51 4.93 9.73
N LYS A 154 -3.50 6.22 10.07
CA LYS A 154 -4.56 6.82 10.88
C LYS A 154 -5.81 7.11 10.05
N TYR A 155 -6.94 6.83 10.65
CA TYR A 155 -8.24 7.29 10.17
C TYR A 155 -8.98 7.95 11.35
N GLN A 156 -9.46 9.18 11.17
CA GLN A 156 -10.04 10.01 12.24
C GLN A 156 -9.14 10.05 13.49
N ASP A 157 -7.86 10.32 13.28
CA ASP A 157 -6.80 10.38 14.30
C ASP A 157 -6.59 9.10 15.11
N LYS A 158 -7.21 7.98 14.74
CA LYS A 158 -7.04 6.66 15.38
C LYS A 158 -6.30 5.70 14.48
N LEU A 159 -5.36 4.97 15.07
CA LEU A 159 -4.61 3.94 14.36
C LEU A 159 -5.46 2.67 14.27
N GLN A 160 -5.91 2.33 13.06
CA GLN A 160 -6.75 1.16 12.82
C GLN A 160 -5.94 -0.14 12.67
N SER A 161 -4.71 -0.03 12.20
CA SER A 161 -3.77 -1.13 12.00
C SER A 161 -2.38 -0.71 12.44
N MET A 162 -1.50 -1.67 12.73
CA MET A 162 -0.10 -1.40 13.03
C MET A 162 0.72 -1.38 11.73
N PRO A 163 1.35 -0.25 11.37
CA PRO A 163 2.29 -0.23 10.26
C PRO A 163 3.37 -1.29 10.46
N PHE A 164 3.73 -2.04 9.42
CA PHE A 164 4.76 -3.07 9.52
C PHE A 164 5.80 -2.97 8.41
N ASN A 165 5.41 -3.26 7.18
CA ASN A 165 6.29 -3.24 6.03
C ASN A 165 6.00 -2.02 5.15
N ALA A 166 6.26 -0.83 5.70
CA ALA A 166 6.12 0.42 4.98
C ALA A 166 7.23 0.60 3.96
N SER A 167 6.88 1.08 2.77
CA SER A 167 7.81 1.32 1.66
C SER A 167 7.54 2.66 0.98
N SER A 168 8.46 3.08 0.12
CA SER A 168 8.27 4.16 -0.84
C SER A 168 8.65 3.68 -2.22
N SER A 169 7.99 4.18 -3.24
CA SER A 169 8.47 4.03 -4.59
C SER A 169 9.69 4.92 -4.79
N ILE A 170 10.77 4.36 -5.31
CA ILE A 170 12.01 5.06 -5.59
C ILE A 170 12.48 4.80 -7.02
N PHE A 171 13.44 5.59 -7.46
CA PHE A 171 14.09 5.45 -8.74
C PHE A 171 15.32 4.56 -8.60
N TYR A 172 15.44 3.55 -9.45
CA TYR A 172 16.61 2.68 -9.55
C TYR A 172 17.32 2.89 -10.87
N TYR A 173 18.65 2.82 -10.87
CA TYR A 173 19.44 2.95 -12.10
C TYR A 173 20.73 2.14 -12.07
N ASN A 174 21.21 1.81 -13.27
CA ASN A 174 22.46 1.12 -13.52
C ASN A 174 23.60 2.17 -13.63
N LYS A 175 24.43 2.27 -12.58
CA LYS A 175 25.55 3.22 -12.52
C LYS A 175 26.59 2.99 -13.62
N ASP A 176 26.83 1.73 -13.98
CA ASP A 176 27.79 1.37 -15.01
C ASP A 176 27.31 1.84 -16.39
N ALA A 177 26.02 1.70 -16.66
CA ALA A 177 25.40 2.23 -17.88
C ALA A 177 25.43 3.76 -17.95
N PHE A 178 25.30 4.46 -16.81
CA PHE A 178 25.46 5.93 -16.75
C PHE A 178 26.88 6.32 -17.13
N THR A 179 27.88 5.69 -16.54
CA THR A 179 29.29 5.92 -16.87
C THR A 179 29.59 5.64 -18.35
N GLU A 180 29.03 4.54 -18.90
CA GLU A 180 29.20 4.17 -20.33
C GLU A 180 28.81 5.29 -21.28
N VAL A 181 27.74 6.05 -20.96
CA VAL A 181 27.23 7.13 -21.84
C VAL A 181 27.62 8.54 -21.39
N GLY A 182 28.56 8.67 -20.44
CA GLY A 182 29.05 9.95 -19.94
C GLY A 182 28.08 10.70 -19.02
N LEU A 183 27.11 10.01 -18.41
CA LEU A 183 26.28 10.54 -17.33
C LEU A 183 26.99 10.37 -15.99
N ASP A 184 26.80 11.35 -15.08
CA ASP A 184 27.36 11.27 -13.73
C ASP A 184 26.58 10.23 -12.88
N PRO A 185 27.20 9.08 -12.48
CA PRO A 185 26.54 8.06 -11.70
C PRO A 185 26.24 8.48 -10.24
N ALA A 186 26.66 9.68 -9.82
CA ALA A 186 26.29 10.25 -8.52
C ALA A 186 25.08 11.18 -8.58
N LYS A 187 24.58 11.49 -9.79
CA LYS A 187 23.48 12.44 -10.02
C LYS A 187 22.34 11.78 -10.82
N PRO A 188 21.51 10.94 -10.18
CA PRO A 188 20.36 10.36 -10.85
C PRO A 188 19.37 11.44 -11.28
N PRO A 189 18.70 11.26 -12.44
CA PRO A 189 17.64 12.16 -12.88
C PRO A 189 16.42 12.05 -11.96
N VAL A 190 15.71 13.16 -11.79
CA VAL A 190 14.52 13.23 -10.91
C VAL A 190 13.29 13.76 -11.65
N THR A 191 13.47 14.72 -12.59
CA THR A 191 12.34 15.32 -13.31
C THR A 191 12.00 14.55 -14.57
N PHE A 192 10.78 14.75 -15.08
CA PHE A 192 10.33 14.11 -16.31
C PHE A 192 11.28 14.40 -17.49
N THR A 193 11.74 15.65 -17.60
CA THR A 193 12.71 16.05 -18.64
C THR A 193 14.06 15.37 -18.42
N GLU A 194 14.61 15.40 -17.21
CA GLU A 194 15.91 14.75 -16.91
C GLU A 194 15.86 13.24 -17.16
N ILE A 195 14.76 12.56 -16.77
CA ILE A 195 14.56 11.11 -17.01
C ILE A 195 14.48 10.83 -18.51
N THR A 196 13.75 11.65 -19.25
CA THR A 196 13.64 11.54 -20.72
C THR A 196 14.98 11.68 -21.41
N ASP A 197 15.76 12.69 -21.04
CA ASP A 197 17.07 12.95 -21.67
C ASP A 197 18.09 11.87 -21.30
N ALA A 198 18.09 11.40 -20.06
CA ALA A 198 18.91 10.27 -19.65
C ALA A 198 18.49 8.98 -20.39
N ALA A 199 17.16 8.72 -20.52
CA ALA A 199 16.65 7.54 -21.19
C ALA A 199 17.06 7.49 -22.66
N LYS A 200 17.00 8.62 -23.39
CA LYS A 200 17.47 8.70 -24.77
C LYS A 200 18.95 8.33 -24.88
N LYS A 201 19.81 8.84 -24.00
CA LYS A 201 21.26 8.53 -24.01
C LYS A 201 21.55 7.08 -23.63
N LEU A 202 20.80 6.53 -22.67
CA LEU A 202 21.01 5.17 -22.16
C LEU A 202 20.44 4.08 -23.07
N THR A 203 19.54 4.45 -24.02
CA THR A 203 18.99 3.50 -24.98
C THR A 203 20.06 3.05 -25.96
N LYS A 204 20.25 1.73 -26.07
CA LYS A 204 21.28 1.14 -26.92
C LYS A 204 20.63 0.22 -27.95
N LYS A 205 21.07 0.33 -29.20
CA LYS A 205 20.66 -0.53 -30.32
C LYS A 205 21.82 -1.38 -30.77
N ASP A 206 21.53 -2.57 -31.29
CA ASP A 206 22.51 -3.42 -31.96
C ASP A 206 22.76 -2.93 -33.41
N ALA A 207 23.66 -3.61 -34.10
CA ALA A 207 24.00 -3.29 -35.49
C ALA A 207 22.82 -3.45 -36.47
N SER A 208 21.80 -4.22 -36.08
CA SER A 208 20.55 -4.44 -36.83
C SER A 208 19.46 -3.43 -36.50
N GLY A 209 19.73 -2.49 -35.58
CA GLY A 209 18.76 -1.48 -35.14
C GLY A 209 17.80 -1.92 -34.04
N ASN A 210 17.90 -3.16 -33.54
CA ASN A 210 17.06 -3.64 -32.44
C ASN A 210 17.50 -3.02 -31.11
N THR A 211 16.54 -2.62 -30.28
CA THR A 211 16.85 -2.10 -28.94
C THR A 211 17.27 -3.23 -28.01
N VAL A 212 18.53 -3.24 -27.61
CA VAL A 212 19.13 -4.21 -26.68
C VAL A 212 19.13 -3.72 -25.23
N ARG A 213 19.07 -2.40 -25.02
CA ARG A 213 18.85 -1.77 -23.72
C ARG A 213 17.94 -0.56 -23.89
N TYR A 214 16.87 -0.50 -23.12
CA TYR A 214 16.01 0.67 -23.01
C TYR A 214 16.53 1.58 -21.89
N GLY A 215 16.35 2.89 -22.04
CA GLY A 215 16.80 3.84 -21.05
C GLY A 215 15.97 3.80 -19.78
N PHE A 216 14.66 3.61 -19.89
CA PHE A 216 13.74 3.57 -18.74
C PHE A 216 12.62 2.54 -18.97
N GLY A 217 12.11 1.91 -17.91
CA GLY A 217 11.11 0.86 -18.04
C GLY A 217 10.23 0.67 -16.80
N PRO A 218 9.32 1.62 -16.49
CA PRO A 218 8.37 1.43 -15.41
C PRO A 218 7.29 0.44 -15.82
N SER A 219 6.87 -0.43 -14.89
CA SER A 219 5.68 -1.26 -15.08
C SER A 219 4.40 -0.43 -15.01
N ILE A 220 3.33 -0.93 -15.64
CA ILE A 220 1.98 -0.37 -15.46
C ILE A 220 1.47 -0.82 -14.09
N TYR A 221 1.79 -0.05 -13.06
CA TYR A 221 1.33 -0.29 -11.70
C TYR A 221 0.60 0.97 -11.19
N GLY A 222 -0.66 0.81 -10.79
CA GLY A 222 -1.51 1.95 -10.42
C GLY A 222 -0.92 2.80 -9.30
N TRP A 223 -0.18 2.20 -8.37
CA TRP A 223 0.54 2.93 -7.33
C TRP A 223 1.54 3.95 -7.88
N PHE A 224 2.21 3.67 -9.02
CA PHE A 224 3.10 4.66 -9.64
C PHE A 224 2.35 5.87 -10.16
N PHE A 225 1.14 5.69 -10.70
CA PHE A 225 0.30 6.81 -11.09
C PHE A 225 -0.15 7.65 -9.89
N GLU A 226 -0.52 7.00 -8.78
CA GLU A 226 -0.83 7.67 -7.51
C GLU A 226 0.37 8.49 -7.01
N GLN A 227 1.58 7.93 -7.06
CA GLN A 227 2.83 8.60 -6.71
C GLN A 227 3.11 9.80 -7.61
N LEU A 228 2.98 9.63 -8.94
CA LEU A 228 3.20 10.71 -9.92
C LEU A 228 2.20 11.85 -9.74
N LEU A 229 0.94 11.56 -9.41
CA LEU A 229 -0.03 12.58 -9.04
C LEU A 229 0.39 13.33 -7.77
N ALA A 230 0.80 12.61 -6.73
CA ALA A 230 1.22 13.22 -5.47
C ALA A 230 2.49 14.07 -5.64
N THR A 231 3.49 13.61 -6.42
CA THR A 231 4.68 14.42 -6.74
C THR A 231 4.33 15.63 -7.62
N SER A 232 3.24 15.56 -8.37
CA SER A 232 2.67 16.68 -9.12
C SER A 232 1.82 17.63 -8.26
N GLY A 233 1.68 17.39 -6.96
CA GLY A 233 0.86 18.19 -6.06
C GLY A 233 -0.65 18.07 -6.31
N ALA A 234 -1.09 16.95 -6.91
CA ALA A 234 -2.48 16.70 -7.27
C ALA A 234 -3.12 15.63 -6.37
N LEU A 235 -4.42 15.79 -6.12
CA LEU A 235 -5.22 14.80 -5.40
C LEU A 235 -5.65 13.67 -6.37
N TYR A 236 -5.78 12.46 -5.82
CA TYR A 236 -6.39 11.31 -6.51
C TYR A 236 -7.92 11.36 -6.44
N ALA A 237 -8.46 11.71 -5.25
CA ALA A 237 -9.90 11.80 -4.98
C ALA A 237 -10.25 13.12 -4.28
N ASP A 238 -11.53 13.48 -4.29
CA ASP A 238 -12.06 14.62 -3.57
C ASP A 238 -12.01 14.45 -2.03
N ASN A 239 -12.54 15.43 -1.30
CA ASN A 239 -12.54 15.44 0.18
C ASN A 239 -11.17 15.14 0.78
N GLY A 240 -10.12 15.80 0.23
CA GLY A 240 -8.76 15.62 0.71
C GLY A 240 -8.24 14.18 0.56
N ASN A 241 -8.49 13.55 -0.58
CA ASN A 241 -8.21 12.14 -0.82
C ASN A 241 -9.05 11.19 0.07
N GLY A 242 -10.27 11.55 0.41
CA GLY A 242 -11.15 10.78 1.30
C GLY A 242 -10.75 10.80 2.77
N ARG A 243 -9.86 11.74 3.17
CA ARG A 243 -9.35 11.87 4.54
C ARG A 243 -10.04 12.95 5.37
N ASP A 244 -10.63 13.95 4.72
CA ASP A 244 -11.42 15.00 5.40
C ASP A 244 -12.87 14.53 5.58
N ASP A 245 -13.41 13.83 4.59
CA ASP A 245 -14.68 13.12 4.59
C ASP A 245 -14.60 11.99 3.56
N ARG A 246 -15.64 11.14 3.48
CA ARG A 246 -15.71 10.08 2.45
C ARG A 246 -15.53 10.67 1.05
N ALA A 247 -14.61 10.09 0.28
CA ALA A 247 -14.49 10.43 -1.12
C ALA A 247 -15.80 10.11 -1.86
N THR A 248 -16.25 11.01 -2.72
CA THR A 248 -17.42 10.84 -3.58
C THR A 248 -17.06 10.61 -5.03
N LYS A 249 -15.85 11.01 -5.42
CA LYS A 249 -15.31 10.83 -6.77
C LYS A 249 -13.80 10.90 -6.79
N VAL A 250 -13.22 10.33 -7.83
CA VAL A 250 -11.83 10.57 -8.19
C VAL A 250 -11.72 11.89 -8.96
N VAL A 251 -10.57 12.56 -8.89
CA VAL A 251 -10.29 13.86 -9.49
C VAL A 251 -9.01 13.89 -10.32
N TYR A 252 -8.44 12.74 -10.62
CA TYR A 252 -7.18 12.60 -11.35
C TYR A 252 -7.30 12.87 -12.86
N ASN A 253 -8.52 13.00 -13.40
CA ASN A 253 -8.77 13.37 -14.81
C ASN A 253 -8.57 14.86 -15.06
N ASN A 254 -7.44 15.37 -14.60
CA ASN A 254 -7.03 16.77 -14.64
C ASN A 254 -5.72 16.94 -15.44
N ALA A 255 -5.21 18.18 -15.49
CA ALA A 255 -3.99 18.51 -16.24
C ALA A 255 -2.77 17.69 -15.76
N ALA A 256 -2.64 17.40 -14.46
CA ALA A 256 -1.54 16.60 -13.94
C ALA A 256 -1.63 15.14 -14.41
N GLY A 257 -2.80 14.51 -14.29
CA GLY A 257 -3.03 13.16 -14.79
C GLY A 257 -2.75 13.03 -16.28
N LYS A 258 -3.23 14.02 -17.06
CA LYS A 258 -2.95 14.06 -18.52
C LYS A 258 -1.46 14.18 -18.83
N ALA A 259 -0.76 15.10 -18.16
CA ALA A 259 0.68 15.31 -18.38
C ALA A 259 1.51 14.05 -18.05
N ILE A 260 1.15 13.31 -17.00
CA ILE A 260 1.80 12.04 -16.63
C ILE A 260 1.64 11.01 -17.76
N LEU A 261 0.42 10.82 -18.27
CA LEU A 261 0.15 9.84 -19.31
C LEU A 261 0.79 10.24 -20.65
N ASP A 262 0.75 11.52 -20.99
CA ASP A 262 1.40 12.05 -22.21
C ASP A 262 2.92 11.85 -22.18
N TRP A 263 3.56 12.12 -21.03
CA TRP A 263 4.99 11.88 -20.83
C TRP A 263 5.35 10.40 -21.00
N TRP A 264 4.58 9.53 -20.34
CA TRP A 264 4.84 8.09 -20.41
C TRP A 264 4.66 7.55 -21.84
N LYS A 265 3.55 7.94 -22.49
CA LYS A 265 3.26 7.57 -23.90
C LYS A 265 4.36 8.06 -24.84
N ALA A 266 4.80 9.32 -24.72
CA ALA A 266 5.87 9.87 -25.53
C ALA A 266 7.19 9.08 -25.40
N GLY A 267 7.51 8.57 -24.21
CA GLY A 267 8.66 7.72 -23.98
C GLY A 267 8.58 6.36 -24.69
N ILE A 268 7.39 5.75 -24.67
CA ILE A 268 7.12 4.49 -25.38
C ILE A 268 7.20 4.70 -26.90
N ASP A 269 6.51 5.73 -27.43
CA ASP A 269 6.50 6.04 -28.88
C ASP A 269 7.89 6.41 -29.40
N GLY A 270 8.70 7.07 -28.55
CA GLY A 270 10.07 7.42 -28.86
C GLY A 270 11.05 6.24 -28.83
N GLY A 271 10.61 5.07 -28.37
CA GLY A 271 11.40 3.83 -28.35
C GLY A 271 12.52 3.81 -27.28
N TYR A 272 12.50 4.73 -26.32
CA TYR A 272 13.45 4.78 -25.21
C TYR A 272 12.87 4.38 -23.87
N PHE A 273 11.55 4.19 -23.77
CA PHE A 273 10.90 3.54 -22.63
C PHE A 273 10.49 2.11 -23.01
N TYR A 274 10.75 1.18 -22.10
CA TYR A 274 10.30 -0.21 -22.20
C TYR A 274 8.92 -0.35 -21.55
N ASN A 275 8.00 -1.03 -22.23
CA ASN A 275 6.69 -1.36 -21.69
C ASN A 275 6.63 -2.85 -21.29
N PRO A 276 6.81 -3.18 -20.01
CA PRO A 276 6.62 -4.54 -19.50
C PRO A 276 5.14 -4.89 -19.29
N GLY A 277 4.19 -4.00 -19.58
CA GLY A 277 2.79 -4.15 -19.22
C GLY A 277 2.58 -4.04 -17.69
N GLN A 278 1.65 -4.83 -17.17
CA GLN A 278 1.32 -4.89 -15.74
C GLN A 278 2.21 -5.90 -14.97
N ASP A 279 3.30 -6.38 -15.58
CA ASP A 279 4.23 -7.36 -14.99
C ASP A 279 5.34 -6.65 -14.19
N ASN A 280 5.12 -6.42 -12.91
CA ASN A 280 6.13 -5.85 -12.01
C ASN A 280 7.36 -6.74 -11.84
N ALA A 281 7.18 -8.06 -11.81
CA ALA A 281 8.28 -9.01 -11.69
C ALA A 281 9.14 -9.01 -12.95
N GLY A 282 8.50 -8.96 -14.12
CA GLY A 282 9.17 -8.81 -15.41
C GLY A 282 9.94 -7.49 -15.54
N ALA A 283 9.38 -6.38 -15.04
CA ALA A 283 10.09 -5.08 -15.00
C ALA A 283 11.34 -5.16 -14.12
N THR A 284 11.25 -5.76 -12.94
CA THR A 284 12.39 -5.99 -12.03
C THR A 284 13.45 -6.86 -12.71
N THR A 285 13.05 -7.96 -13.36
CA THR A 285 13.95 -8.84 -14.11
C THR A 285 14.63 -8.11 -15.27
N ALA A 286 13.89 -7.26 -15.99
CA ALA A 286 14.45 -6.44 -17.07
C ALA A 286 15.51 -5.47 -16.57
N PHE A 287 15.31 -4.87 -15.40
CA PHE A 287 16.32 -4.04 -14.76
C PHE A 287 17.53 -4.87 -14.32
N GLN A 288 17.34 -5.93 -13.55
CA GLN A 288 18.41 -6.77 -13.01
C GLN A 288 19.29 -7.39 -14.10
N SER A 289 18.71 -7.70 -15.26
CA SER A 289 19.44 -8.22 -16.43
C SER A 289 20.13 -7.12 -17.27
N GLY A 290 19.86 -5.83 -17.00
CA GLY A 290 20.38 -4.71 -17.78
C GLY A 290 19.60 -4.43 -19.06
N LYS A 291 18.46 -5.06 -19.30
CA LYS A 291 17.55 -4.74 -20.43
C LYS A 291 16.95 -3.34 -20.30
N THR A 292 16.75 -2.83 -19.08
CA THR A 292 16.45 -1.44 -18.79
C THR A 292 17.54 -0.83 -17.93
N ALA A 293 17.97 0.40 -18.24
CA ALA A 293 19.00 1.10 -17.46
C ALA A 293 18.43 1.79 -16.22
N MET A 294 17.16 2.15 -16.26
CA MET A 294 16.45 2.85 -15.18
C MET A 294 15.03 2.26 -15.04
N TYR A 295 14.47 2.22 -13.83
CA TYR A 295 13.09 1.86 -13.61
C TYR A 295 12.57 2.42 -12.28
N LEU A 296 11.24 2.38 -12.09
CA LEU A 296 10.57 2.71 -10.83
C LEU A 296 10.20 1.41 -10.13
N GLU A 297 10.47 1.33 -8.83
CA GLU A 297 10.00 0.21 -8.01
C GLU A 297 9.96 0.61 -6.53
N SER A 298 9.28 -0.22 -5.74
CA SER A 298 9.26 -0.12 -4.28
C SER A 298 10.68 -0.22 -3.69
N SER A 299 10.92 0.50 -2.61
CA SER A 299 12.13 0.29 -1.80
C SER A 299 12.28 -1.14 -1.30
N ALA A 300 11.17 -1.89 -1.19
CA ALA A 300 11.16 -3.31 -0.86
C ALA A 300 11.93 -4.22 -1.83
N ALA A 301 12.19 -3.75 -3.06
CA ALA A 301 12.99 -4.45 -4.05
C ALA A 301 14.52 -4.22 -3.88
N LEU A 302 14.92 -3.30 -3.00
CA LEU A 302 16.31 -2.82 -2.92
C LEU A 302 17.30 -3.93 -2.62
N ARG A 303 17.01 -4.77 -1.61
CA ARG A 303 17.86 -5.90 -1.26
C ARG A 303 18.00 -6.89 -2.42
N GLY A 304 16.88 -7.22 -3.06
CA GLY A 304 16.85 -8.12 -4.22
C GLY A 304 17.64 -7.57 -5.40
N ASN A 305 17.48 -6.28 -5.70
CA ASN A 305 18.22 -5.62 -6.79
C ASN A 305 19.73 -5.63 -6.56
N ILE A 306 20.18 -5.27 -5.35
CA ILE A 306 21.61 -5.28 -5.00
C ILE A 306 22.21 -6.68 -5.09
N ASN A 307 21.46 -7.70 -4.67
CA ASN A 307 21.97 -9.07 -4.67
C ASN A 307 22.01 -9.72 -6.07
N THR A 308 21.10 -9.31 -6.97
CA THR A 308 20.88 -10.00 -8.25
C THR A 308 21.51 -9.29 -9.44
N ALA A 309 21.50 -7.96 -9.46
CA ALA A 309 22.06 -7.20 -10.58
C ALA A 309 23.58 -7.42 -10.69
N LYS A 310 24.07 -7.59 -11.93
CA LYS A 310 25.51 -7.77 -12.22
C LYS A 310 26.23 -6.45 -12.49
N PHE A 311 25.66 -5.34 -12.06
CA PHE A 311 26.16 -3.98 -12.18
C PHE A 311 25.94 -3.21 -10.88
N GLN A 312 26.57 -2.08 -10.73
CA GLN A 312 26.37 -1.22 -9.56
C GLN A 312 24.98 -0.57 -9.59
N VAL A 313 24.13 -0.96 -8.63
CA VAL A 313 22.79 -0.40 -8.47
C VAL A 313 22.87 0.96 -7.79
N GLY A 314 22.31 1.97 -8.43
CA GLY A 314 22.05 3.29 -7.85
C GLY A 314 20.59 3.47 -7.50
N THR A 315 20.31 4.36 -6.55
CA THR A 315 18.95 4.80 -6.20
C THR A 315 18.87 6.33 -6.25
N GLY A 316 17.69 6.82 -6.61
CA GLY A 316 17.36 8.24 -6.65
C GLY A 316 15.95 8.49 -6.13
N LEU A 317 15.63 9.77 -5.96
CA LEU A 317 14.28 10.18 -5.61
C LEU A 317 13.30 9.78 -6.72
N PHE A 318 12.07 9.54 -6.35
CA PHE A 318 11.00 9.20 -7.31
C PHE A 318 10.75 10.32 -8.31
N ALA A 319 10.29 9.95 -9.51
CA ALA A 319 10.01 10.87 -10.61
C ALA A 319 8.99 11.96 -10.23
N ARG A 320 9.23 13.18 -10.69
CA ARG A 320 8.36 14.33 -10.47
C ARG A 320 8.32 15.26 -11.69
N PRO A 321 7.33 16.13 -11.81
CA PRO A 321 7.32 17.15 -12.86
C PRO A 321 8.46 18.18 -12.66
N ASP A 322 8.80 18.88 -13.73
CA ASP A 322 9.91 19.82 -13.75
C ASP A 322 9.69 21.04 -12.84
N ASN A 323 8.46 21.47 -12.68
CA ASN A 323 8.09 22.64 -11.86
C ASN A 323 8.14 22.41 -10.34
N LYS A 324 8.39 21.19 -9.87
CA LYS A 324 8.50 20.80 -8.44
C LYS A 324 7.47 21.55 -7.55
N PRO A 325 6.19 21.18 -7.57
CA PRO A 325 5.18 21.82 -6.72
C PRO A 325 5.56 21.72 -5.23
N ALA A 326 5.42 22.83 -4.48
CA ALA A 326 5.80 22.88 -3.07
C ALA A 326 5.02 21.91 -2.17
N ASN A 327 3.80 21.56 -2.59
CA ASN A 327 2.92 20.60 -1.92
C ASN A 327 3.07 19.17 -2.44
N GLY A 328 3.92 18.95 -3.47
CA GLY A 328 4.19 17.64 -4.04
C GLY A 328 5.18 16.84 -3.22
N GLY A 329 4.97 15.52 -3.16
CA GLY A 329 5.84 14.58 -2.45
C GLY A 329 5.36 13.16 -2.63
N ASN A 330 5.98 12.23 -1.89
CA ASN A 330 5.72 10.81 -2.05
C ASN A 330 4.72 10.27 -1.04
N ILE A 331 3.98 9.26 -1.46
CA ILE A 331 3.02 8.52 -0.63
C ILE A 331 3.73 7.28 -0.07
N ILE A 332 3.39 6.88 1.15
CA ILE A 332 3.75 5.57 1.72
C ILE A 332 3.02 4.48 0.94
N GLY A 333 3.69 3.35 0.76
CA GLY A 333 3.10 2.09 0.34
C GLY A 333 3.44 0.98 1.32
N GLY A 334 3.14 -0.26 0.91
CA GLY A 334 3.39 -1.44 1.71
C GLY A 334 2.14 -1.92 2.43
N ALA A 335 2.27 -2.40 3.67
CA ALA A 335 1.16 -3.00 4.38
C ALA A 335 1.25 -2.80 5.90
N SER A 336 0.14 -3.07 6.55
CA SER A 336 -0.04 -3.01 8.00
C SER A 336 -0.70 -4.27 8.53
N LEU A 337 -0.61 -4.48 9.85
CA LEU A 337 -1.12 -5.64 10.56
C LEU A 337 -2.48 -5.32 11.19
N TYR A 338 -3.43 -6.21 10.99
CA TYR A 338 -4.80 -6.13 11.53
C TYR A 338 -5.06 -7.31 12.45
N ILE A 339 -5.61 -7.05 13.64
CA ILE A 339 -6.09 -8.05 14.57
C ILE A 339 -7.60 -8.23 14.33
N MET A 340 -8.02 -9.47 14.10
CA MET A 340 -9.40 -9.74 13.68
C MET A 340 -10.35 -9.84 14.87
N LYS A 341 -11.44 -9.08 14.82
CA LYS A 341 -12.46 -8.99 15.89
C LYS A 341 -13.22 -10.29 16.12
N SER A 342 -13.39 -11.10 15.07
CA SER A 342 -14.10 -12.38 15.12
C SER A 342 -13.33 -13.48 15.87
N ARG A 343 -12.07 -13.25 16.23
CA ARG A 343 -11.25 -14.23 16.96
C ARG A 343 -11.46 -14.12 18.48
N PRO A 344 -11.26 -15.22 19.22
CA PRO A 344 -11.27 -15.19 20.69
C PRO A 344 -10.34 -14.14 21.27
N ALA A 345 -10.69 -13.63 22.46
CA ALA A 345 -9.91 -12.60 23.14
C ALA A 345 -8.44 -13.03 23.39
N GLU A 346 -8.22 -14.30 23.68
CA GLU A 346 -6.90 -14.92 23.89
C GLU A 346 -6.03 -14.87 22.62
N GLU A 347 -6.66 -15.11 21.44
CA GLU A 347 -5.94 -15.01 20.16
C GLU A 347 -5.65 -13.56 19.79
N GLN A 348 -6.57 -12.64 20.05
CA GLN A 348 -6.35 -11.20 19.86
C GLN A 348 -5.20 -10.72 20.75
N GLN A 349 -5.15 -11.17 22.01
CA GLN A 349 -4.05 -10.85 22.92
C GLN A 349 -2.71 -11.42 22.44
N ALA A 350 -2.68 -12.68 21.97
CA ALA A 350 -1.47 -13.29 21.42
C ALA A 350 -0.98 -12.55 20.15
N ALA A 351 -1.89 -12.12 19.29
CA ALA A 351 -1.56 -11.30 18.12
C ALA A 351 -0.95 -9.95 18.53
N TRP A 352 -1.49 -9.30 19.56
CA TRP A 352 -0.95 -8.06 20.07
C TRP A 352 0.46 -8.22 20.67
N GLU A 353 0.74 -9.30 21.40
CA GLU A 353 2.09 -9.60 21.90
C GLU A 353 3.10 -9.71 20.76
N PHE A 354 2.74 -10.42 19.68
CA PHE A 354 3.59 -10.50 18.51
C PHE A 354 3.76 -9.14 17.81
N VAL A 355 2.69 -8.34 17.69
CA VAL A 355 2.75 -6.99 17.11
C VAL A 355 3.71 -6.10 17.91
N LYS A 356 3.66 -6.11 19.25
CA LYS A 356 4.62 -5.37 20.07
C LYS A 356 6.07 -5.79 19.80
N TYR A 357 6.33 -7.09 19.71
CA TYR A 357 7.65 -7.62 19.37
C TYR A 357 8.11 -7.14 17.99
N ALA A 358 7.25 -7.23 16.99
CA ALA A 358 7.55 -6.79 15.63
C ALA A 358 7.88 -5.29 15.52
N MET A 359 7.41 -4.47 16.47
CA MET A 359 7.68 -3.03 16.56
C MET A 359 8.89 -2.67 17.42
N THR A 360 9.64 -3.62 17.93
CA THR A 360 10.89 -3.30 18.64
C THR A 360 11.95 -2.77 17.67
N PRO A 361 12.82 -1.82 18.12
CA PRO A 361 13.87 -1.27 17.27
C PRO A 361 14.76 -2.33 16.61
N ALA A 362 15.17 -3.35 17.36
CA ALA A 362 16.03 -4.43 16.87
C ALA A 362 15.37 -5.23 15.74
N VAL A 363 14.07 -5.56 15.88
CA VAL A 363 13.32 -6.29 14.83
C VAL A 363 13.13 -5.41 13.60
N GLN A 364 12.80 -4.14 13.78
CA GLN A 364 12.62 -3.20 12.67
C GLN A 364 13.94 -2.91 11.94
N ALA A 365 15.07 -2.84 12.63
CA ALA A 365 16.39 -2.72 12.03
C ALA A 365 16.76 -3.95 11.19
N GLN A 366 16.49 -5.15 11.72
CA GLN A 366 16.71 -6.39 10.98
C GLN A 366 15.82 -6.48 9.74
N TRP A 367 14.52 -6.10 9.87
CA TRP A 367 13.58 -6.06 8.77
C TRP A 367 14.05 -5.13 7.64
N GLN A 368 14.46 -3.91 7.97
CA GLN A 368 15.00 -2.97 7.01
C GLN A 368 16.22 -3.53 6.28
N SER A 369 17.19 -4.07 7.01
CA SER A 369 18.44 -4.57 6.47
C SER A 369 18.24 -5.79 5.57
N ASP A 370 17.30 -6.67 5.93
CA ASP A 370 17.02 -7.90 5.18
C ASP A 370 16.18 -7.64 3.92
N THR A 371 15.48 -6.49 3.82
CA THR A 371 14.50 -6.24 2.74
C THR A 371 14.76 -4.96 1.95
N GLY A 372 14.72 -3.81 2.59
CA GLY A 372 14.67 -2.46 2.01
C GLY A 372 13.37 -1.73 2.32
N TYR A 373 12.43 -2.37 3.02
CA TYR A 373 11.33 -1.64 3.67
C TYR A 373 11.86 -0.64 4.68
N TYR A 374 11.09 0.39 5.03
CA TYR A 374 11.46 1.27 6.14
C TYR A 374 11.44 0.53 7.46
N ALA A 375 12.30 0.94 8.38
CA ALA A 375 12.01 0.77 9.79
C ALA A 375 10.89 1.75 10.17
N VAL A 376 9.79 1.24 10.69
CA VAL A 376 8.64 2.07 11.16
C VAL A 376 9.02 2.88 12.39
N VAL A 377 9.96 2.37 13.19
CA VAL A 377 10.46 2.95 14.45
C VAL A 377 11.79 3.67 14.18
N LYS A 378 11.86 4.97 14.52
CA LYS A 378 13.04 5.83 14.23
C LYS A 378 14.33 5.33 14.88
N THR A 379 14.27 4.85 16.11
CA THR A 379 15.45 4.35 16.83
C THR A 379 16.02 3.07 16.23
N ALA A 380 15.27 2.35 15.38
CA ALA A 380 15.77 1.20 14.65
C ALA A 380 16.98 1.54 13.74
N TYR A 381 17.03 2.75 13.20
CA TYR A 381 18.18 3.21 12.40
C TYR A 381 19.45 3.39 13.21
N ASN A 382 19.36 3.34 14.56
CA ASN A 382 20.50 3.36 15.46
C ASN A 382 21.03 1.98 15.85
N GLU A 383 20.27 0.92 15.54
CA GLU A 383 20.69 -0.47 15.79
C GLU A 383 21.81 -0.90 14.83
N ALA A 384 22.68 -1.81 15.30
CA ALA A 384 23.85 -2.25 14.54
C ALA A 384 23.52 -2.75 13.12
N PRO A 385 22.52 -3.65 12.90
CA PRO A 385 22.20 -4.14 11.55
C PRO A 385 21.87 -3.02 10.56
N ALA A 386 21.07 -2.03 10.97
CA ALA A 386 20.68 -0.92 10.12
C ALA A 386 21.86 0.02 9.81
N LYS A 387 22.69 0.35 10.83
CA LYS A 387 23.88 1.20 10.65
C LYS A 387 24.92 0.57 9.74
N GLU A 388 25.28 -0.68 10.01
CA GLU A 388 26.27 -1.41 9.21
C GLU A 388 25.81 -1.53 7.77
N TRP A 389 24.51 -1.82 7.59
CA TRP A 389 23.94 -1.97 6.26
C TRP A 389 23.88 -0.65 5.48
N ALA A 390 23.47 0.45 6.12
CA ALA A 390 23.46 1.78 5.50
C ALA A 390 24.87 2.27 5.15
N THR A 391 25.89 1.92 5.94
CA THR A 391 27.29 2.23 5.66
C THR A 391 27.78 1.48 4.41
N LYS A 392 27.44 0.18 4.31
CA LYS A 392 27.85 -0.67 3.19
C LYS A 392 27.08 -0.36 1.91
N TYR A 393 25.80 -0.01 2.05
CA TYR A 393 24.87 0.24 0.96
C TYR A 393 24.10 1.54 1.18
N PRO A 394 24.70 2.71 0.83
CA PRO A 394 24.08 4.02 1.03
C PRO A 394 22.71 4.17 0.35
N GLN A 395 22.39 3.31 -0.63
CA GLN A 395 21.11 3.25 -1.31
C GLN A 395 19.92 3.06 -0.35
N PHE A 396 20.13 2.46 0.82
CA PHE A 396 19.11 2.27 1.84
C PHE A 396 18.67 3.58 2.50
N GLN A 397 19.46 4.65 2.36
CA GLN A 397 19.10 5.97 2.87
C GLN A 397 18.12 6.70 1.95
N THR A 398 18.14 6.45 0.64
CA THR A 398 17.29 7.15 -0.36
C THR A 398 15.80 7.13 0.00
N PRO A 399 15.15 5.97 0.29
CA PRO A 399 13.74 5.95 0.64
C PRO A 399 13.45 6.67 1.96
N VAL A 400 14.35 6.62 2.92
CA VAL A 400 14.21 7.30 4.22
C VAL A 400 14.23 8.82 4.03
N ASP A 401 15.21 9.32 3.27
CA ASP A 401 15.30 10.75 2.97
C ASP A 401 14.08 11.23 2.17
N GLN A 402 13.62 10.43 1.20
CA GLN A 402 12.47 10.76 0.39
C GLN A 402 11.23 11.00 1.24
N ILE A 403 10.93 10.09 2.16
CA ILE A 403 9.70 10.20 2.95
C ILE A 403 9.80 11.27 4.03
N ARG A 404 10.97 11.46 4.64
CA ARG A 404 11.20 12.50 5.65
C ARG A 404 11.17 13.91 5.04
N ASN A 405 11.57 14.06 3.77
CA ASN A 405 11.54 15.32 3.03
C ASN A 405 10.23 15.56 2.27
N SER A 406 9.30 14.61 2.26
CA SER A 406 7.97 14.80 1.68
C SER A 406 7.09 15.64 2.63
N PRO A 407 6.45 16.72 2.14
CA PRO A 407 5.55 17.52 2.98
C PRO A 407 4.38 16.66 3.45
N GLN A 408 3.94 16.89 4.69
CA GLN A 408 2.82 16.15 5.28
C GLN A 408 1.51 16.87 4.93
N ASN A 409 0.81 16.40 3.92
CA ASN A 409 -0.46 17.00 3.45
C ASN A 409 -1.37 15.92 2.83
N ARG A 410 -2.54 16.31 2.32
CA ARG A 410 -3.53 15.38 1.76
C ARG A 410 -3.04 14.64 0.51
N MET A 411 -2.13 15.22 -0.29
CA MET A 411 -1.55 14.55 -1.45
C MET A 411 -0.60 13.43 -1.02
N THR A 412 0.31 13.73 -0.10
CA THR A 412 1.35 12.80 0.38
C THR A 412 0.84 11.78 1.39
N ASN A 413 -0.26 12.07 2.07
CA ASN A 413 -0.96 11.08 2.90
C ASN A 413 -1.73 10.03 2.06
N GLY A 414 -1.81 10.20 0.74
CA GLY A 414 -2.48 9.25 -0.17
C GLY A 414 -3.99 9.17 -0.01
N ALA A 415 -4.65 8.53 -0.95
CA ALA A 415 -6.10 8.39 -0.94
C ALA A 415 -6.59 7.25 -0.02
N VAL A 416 -7.84 7.39 0.44
CA VAL A 416 -8.54 6.41 1.30
C VAL A 416 -9.92 6.16 0.71
N LEU A 417 -10.07 5.05 -0.03
CA LEU A 417 -11.29 4.66 -0.73
C LEU A 417 -11.70 3.24 -0.36
N GLY A 418 -12.98 2.99 -0.15
CA GLY A 418 -13.47 1.63 0.11
C GLY A 418 -13.35 0.70 -1.09
N VAL A 419 -13.33 1.26 -2.30
CA VAL A 419 -13.16 0.54 -3.58
C VAL A 419 -11.76 0.68 -4.17
N PHE A 420 -10.75 0.98 -3.38
CA PHE A 420 -9.45 1.38 -3.91
C PHE A 420 -8.76 0.28 -4.74
N ALA A 421 -8.88 -0.99 -4.36
CA ALA A 421 -8.36 -2.09 -5.17
C ALA A 421 -8.97 -2.10 -6.59
N GLN A 422 -10.28 -1.91 -6.70
CA GLN A 422 -10.97 -1.78 -8.00
C GLN A 422 -10.51 -0.51 -8.75
N ALA A 423 -10.37 0.62 -8.04
CA ALA A 423 -9.92 1.88 -8.63
C ALA A 423 -8.49 1.75 -9.18
N ARG A 424 -7.57 1.10 -8.44
CA ARG A 424 -6.18 0.86 -8.87
C ARG A 424 -6.14 -0.05 -10.11
N ALA A 425 -6.90 -1.13 -10.11
CA ALA A 425 -6.99 -2.02 -11.27
C ALA A 425 -7.55 -1.28 -12.52
N ARG A 426 -8.53 -0.38 -12.32
CA ARG A 426 -9.07 0.43 -13.42
C ARG A 426 -8.05 1.46 -13.93
N THR A 427 -7.26 2.06 -13.02
CA THR A 427 -6.17 2.97 -13.38
C THR A 427 -5.09 2.25 -14.22
N GLN A 428 -4.76 1.00 -13.89
CA GLN A 428 -3.81 0.20 -14.68
C GLN A 428 -4.31 -0.03 -16.12
N LYS A 429 -5.58 -0.38 -16.31
CA LYS A 429 -6.20 -0.52 -17.62
C LYS A 429 -6.23 0.80 -18.38
N MET A 430 -6.47 1.91 -17.69
CA MET A 430 -6.43 3.26 -18.26
C MET A 430 -5.03 3.57 -18.82
N ILE A 431 -3.97 3.35 -18.05
CA ILE A 431 -2.59 3.55 -18.49
C ILE A 431 -2.31 2.67 -19.72
N GLU A 432 -2.63 1.39 -19.61
CA GLU A 432 -2.40 0.42 -20.69
C GLU A 432 -3.06 0.84 -22.02
N SER A 433 -4.32 1.30 -21.97
CA SER A 433 -5.04 1.75 -23.17
C SER A 433 -4.37 2.95 -23.84
N VAL A 434 -3.80 3.88 -23.05
CA VAL A 434 -3.04 5.02 -23.58
C VAL A 434 -1.73 4.55 -24.19
N LEU A 435 -0.96 3.72 -23.49
CA LEU A 435 0.36 3.26 -23.97
C LEU A 435 0.25 2.43 -25.23
N LEU A 436 -0.85 1.68 -25.41
CA LEU A 436 -1.17 0.92 -26.63
C LEU A 436 -1.79 1.78 -27.76
N GLY A 437 -2.04 3.08 -27.51
CA GLY A 437 -2.65 3.97 -28.51
C GLY A 437 -4.14 3.71 -28.77
N GLN A 438 -4.82 3.02 -27.88
CA GLN A 438 -6.26 2.71 -27.98
C GLN A 438 -7.15 3.90 -27.59
N ALA A 439 -6.63 4.83 -26.80
CA ALA A 439 -7.30 6.05 -26.38
C ALA A 439 -6.30 7.19 -26.20
N THR A 440 -6.75 8.44 -26.32
CA THR A 440 -5.97 9.58 -25.85
C THR A 440 -5.94 9.62 -24.33
N SER A 441 -4.93 10.28 -23.76
CA SER A 441 -4.80 10.42 -22.31
C SER A 441 -6.07 10.97 -21.64
N GLN A 442 -6.69 12.01 -22.24
CA GLN A 442 -7.90 12.59 -21.66
C GLN A 442 -9.11 11.65 -21.74
N GLN A 443 -9.31 10.98 -22.88
CA GLN A 443 -10.41 10.02 -23.04
C GLN A 443 -10.29 8.86 -22.06
N ALA A 444 -9.07 8.31 -21.86
CA ALA A 444 -8.83 7.23 -20.93
C ALA A 444 -9.05 7.65 -19.47
N LEU A 445 -8.58 8.85 -19.09
CA LEU A 445 -8.78 9.44 -17.77
C LEU A 445 -10.27 9.63 -17.46
N ASP A 446 -11.04 10.22 -18.38
CA ASP A 446 -12.46 10.50 -18.17
C ASP A 446 -13.27 9.20 -18.06
N ALA A 447 -12.99 8.20 -18.92
CA ALA A 447 -13.64 6.89 -18.87
C ALA A 447 -13.33 6.17 -17.54
N ALA A 448 -12.06 6.17 -17.11
CA ALA A 448 -11.66 5.55 -15.86
C ALA A 448 -12.30 6.26 -14.65
N ALA A 449 -12.33 7.59 -14.66
CA ALA A 449 -12.95 8.37 -13.59
C ALA A 449 -14.46 8.08 -13.49
N ALA A 450 -15.17 7.97 -14.60
CA ALA A 450 -16.60 7.66 -14.60
C ALA A 450 -16.90 6.29 -13.97
N GLU A 451 -16.15 5.25 -14.36
CA GLU A 451 -16.32 3.89 -13.81
C GLU A 451 -15.98 3.81 -12.31
N VAL A 452 -14.89 4.48 -11.88
CA VAL A 452 -14.49 4.50 -10.47
C VAL A 452 -15.50 5.28 -9.63
N ASN A 453 -16.04 6.40 -10.15
CA ASN A 453 -17.05 7.18 -9.45
C ASN A 453 -18.35 6.39 -9.24
N ASP A 454 -18.79 5.62 -10.23
CA ASP A 454 -19.94 4.72 -10.08
C ASP A 454 -19.69 3.65 -8.97
N ALA A 455 -18.48 3.09 -8.93
CA ALA A 455 -18.09 2.15 -7.88
C ALA A 455 -18.06 2.80 -6.48
N ILE A 456 -17.54 4.02 -6.35
CA ILE A 456 -17.53 4.80 -5.11
C ILE A 456 -18.97 5.07 -4.63
N ASP A 457 -19.86 5.51 -5.52
CA ASP A 457 -21.26 5.79 -5.19
C ASP A 457 -21.99 4.54 -4.66
N LYS A 458 -21.82 3.40 -5.36
CA LYS A 458 -22.40 2.12 -4.92
C LYS A 458 -21.87 1.69 -3.56
N TYR A 459 -20.54 1.78 -3.37
CA TYR A 459 -19.92 1.44 -2.09
C TYR A 459 -20.40 2.34 -0.95
N ASN A 460 -20.45 3.64 -1.17
CA ASN A 460 -20.87 4.61 -0.15
C ASN A 460 -22.35 4.44 0.23
N LYS A 461 -23.23 4.04 -0.72
CA LYS A 461 -24.63 3.71 -0.43
C LYS A 461 -24.77 2.46 0.41
N ALA A 462 -23.91 1.45 0.19
CA ALA A 462 -23.93 0.19 0.94
C ALA A 462 -23.31 0.30 2.35
N ASN A 463 -22.47 1.31 2.60
CA ASN A 463 -21.71 1.48 3.85
C ASN A 463 -22.01 2.84 4.53
N LYS A 464 -23.29 3.22 4.56
CA LYS A 464 -23.74 4.47 5.22
C LYS A 464 -23.65 4.37 6.74
#